data_2f8fb9ea0a45e0e66f58d49efb4f9d4a
#
_entry.id   2f8fb9ea0a45e0e66f58d49efb4f9d4a
#
_cell.length_a   1.000
_cell.length_b   1.000
_cell.length_c   1.000
_cell.angle_alpha   90.00
_cell.angle_beta   90.00
_cell.angle_gamma   90.00
#
_symmetry.space_group_name_H-M   'P 1'
#
loop_
_entity.id
_entity.type
_entity.pdbx_description
1 polymer ?
#
loop_
_entity_poly.entity_id
_entity_poly.type
_entity_poly.pdbx_seq_one_letter_code
_entity_poly.pdbx_strand_id
1 'polypeptide(L)'
;MNIALFHFHVTQIKRSAGQSAVTAAAYRAGEKLHSEYYGEDSDYTRKGGVICSEILLPSHAPPEYADRETLWNAVEKAERGKKAQLAYSFDIALQNEFSMQENIDLARQFLSDNFASRGMVADFAVHQPDKEDGGISNPHFHVMCPIRPIEPDGRRGNKQRREYVLDEHGERVLDEAGNYVFNAVPTTDWGKPETLE
;
A
#
# COMPACT_ATOMS: atom_id res chain seq x y z
N MET A 1 -25.60 -12.17 -20.20
CA MET A 1 -24.15 -12.41 -20.40
C MET A 1 -23.44 -11.53 -19.40
N ASN A 2 -22.92 -12.13 -18.31
CA ASN A 2 -22.14 -11.37 -17.32
C ASN A 2 -20.77 -11.11 -17.93
N ILE A 3 -20.44 -9.84 -18.12
CA ILE A 3 -19.10 -9.44 -18.60
C ILE A 3 -18.26 -9.27 -17.33
N ALA A 4 -17.26 -10.13 -17.15
CA ALA A 4 -16.25 -9.92 -16.14
C ALA A 4 -15.46 -8.66 -16.51
N LEU A 5 -15.57 -7.61 -15.72
CA LEU A 5 -14.79 -6.39 -15.87
C LEU A 5 -13.43 -6.65 -15.22
N PHE A 6 -12.41 -6.90 -16.03
CA PHE A 6 -11.04 -6.92 -15.51
C PHE A 6 -10.56 -5.48 -15.33
N HIS A 7 -10.21 -5.12 -14.11
CA HIS A 7 -9.58 -3.85 -13.81
C HIS A 7 -8.48 -4.08 -12.77
N PHE A 8 -7.27 -3.70 -13.12
CA PHE A 8 -6.13 -3.67 -12.21
C PHE A 8 -5.41 -2.34 -12.41
N HIS A 9 -5.43 -1.49 -11.40
CA HIS A 9 -4.82 -0.17 -11.46
C HIS A 9 -3.90 0.05 -10.26
N VAL A 10 -2.68 0.54 -10.52
CA VAL A 10 -1.69 0.82 -9.49
C VAL A 10 -1.32 2.28 -9.51
N THR A 11 -1.41 2.92 -8.36
CA THR A 11 -0.99 4.31 -8.16
C THR A 11 -0.13 4.43 -6.92
N GLN A 12 0.36 5.65 -6.67
CA GLN A 12 1.08 5.98 -5.46
C GLN A 12 0.42 7.16 -4.75
N ILE A 13 0.25 7.05 -3.46
CA ILE A 13 -0.15 8.16 -2.60
C ILE A 13 1.10 8.98 -2.31
N LYS A 14 1.07 10.27 -2.70
CA LYS A 14 2.23 11.17 -2.65
C LYS A 14 1.86 12.46 -1.93
N ARG A 15 2.70 12.88 -0.99
CA ARG A 15 2.54 14.16 -0.30
C ARG A 15 2.65 15.36 -1.27
N SER A 16 3.48 15.25 -2.30
CA SER A 16 3.61 16.30 -3.34
C SER A 16 2.33 16.54 -4.15
N ALA A 17 1.40 15.59 -4.14
CA ALA A 17 0.08 15.72 -4.75
C ALA A 17 -0.99 16.21 -3.75
N GLY A 18 -0.58 16.67 -2.56
CA GLY A 18 -1.51 17.09 -1.50
C GLY A 18 -2.26 15.93 -0.84
N GLN A 19 -1.77 14.70 -0.99
CA GLN A 19 -2.45 13.51 -0.47
C GLN A 19 -1.94 13.13 0.92
N SER A 20 -2.86 12.69 1.79
CA SER A 20 -2.60 12.07 3.09
C SER A 20 -2.88 10.57 3.00
N ALA A 21 -2.00 9.76 3.58
CA ALA A 21 -2.22 8.32 3.68
C ALA A 21 -3.34 8.01 4.69
N VAL A 22 -3.43 8.75 5.78
CA VAL A 22 -4.50 8.63 6.78
C VAL A 22 -5.86 8.94 6.15
N THR A 23 -5.98 10.06 5.42
CA THR A 23 -7.23 10.44 4.73
C THR A 23 -7.62 9.41 3.68
N ALA A 24 -6.64 8.91 2.91
CA ALA A 24 -6.89 7.90 1.89
C ALA A 24 -7.37 6.57 2.49
N ALA A 25 -6.82 6.16 3.63
CA ALA A 25 -7.25 4.96 4.36
C ALA A 25 -8.65 5.14 4.95
N ALA A 26 -8.92 6.28 5.60
CA ALA A 26 -10.25 6.63 6.12
C ALA A 26 -11.32 6.56 5.02
N TYR A 27 -11.05 7.14 3.85
CA TYR A 27 -11.97 7.11 2.71
C TYR A 27 -12.28 5.70 2.22
N ARG A 28 -11.26 4.84 2.11
CA ARG A 28 -11.44 3.46 1.61
C ARG A 28 -12.17 2.58 2.62
N ALA A 29 -11.81 2.70 3.88
CA ALA A 29 -12.42 1.91 4.95
C ALA A 29 -13.80 2.42 5.39
N GLY A 30 -14.19 3.66 5.03
CA GLY A 30 -15.42 4.28 5.53
C GLY A 30 -15.33 4.61 7.01
N GLU A 31 -14.17 5.01 7.49
CA GLU A 31 -13.88 5.27 8.91
C GLU A 31 -13.62 6.75 9.18
N LYS A 32 -13.61 7.11 10.45
CA LYS A 32 -13.09 8.39 10.92
C LYS A 32 -11.70 8.17 11.49
N LEU A 33 -10.69 8.86 10.92
CA LEU A 33 -9.30 8.81 11.36
C LEU A 33 -8.73 10.22 11.54
N HIS A 34 -7.81 10.37 12.50
CA HIS A 34 -7.09 11.61 12.75
C HIS A 34 -5.68 11.56 12.14
N SER A 35 -5.30 12.57 11.36
CA SER A 35 -3.94 12.72 10.87
C SER A 35 -3.11 13.59 11.80
N GLU A 36 -2.13 13.00 12.48
CA GLU A 36 -1.18 13.75 13.33
C GLU A 36 -0.32 14.72 12.51
N TYR A 37 0.00 14.37 11.27
CA TYR A 37 0.85 15.19 10.41
C TYR A 37 0.15 16.48 9.96
N TYR A 38 -1.14 16.41 9.64
CA TYR A 38 -1.94 17.53 9.18
C TYR A 38 -2.72 18.19 10.32
N GLY A 39 -2.91 17.51 11.46
CA GLY A 39 -3.69 17.97 12.60
C GLY A 39 -5.18 18.08 12.33
N GLU A 40 -5.71 17.18 11.49
CA GLU A 40 -7.11 17.20 11.05
C GLU A 40 -7.73 15.81 11.03
N ASP A 41 -9.06 15.78 11.19
CA ASP A 41 -9.87 14.57 11.11
C ASP A 41 -10.42 14.38 9.69
N SER A 42 -10.40 13.13 9.23
CA SER A 42 -11.07 12.68 8.02
C SER A 42 -12.20 11.74 8.41
N ASP A 43 -13.47 12.16 8.20
CA ASP A 43 -14.65 11.38 8.58
C ASP A 43 -15.43 10.92 7.35
N TYR A 44 -15.36 9.62 7.09
CA TYR A 44 -16.09 8.95 6.00
C TYR A 44 -17.06 7.88 6.51
N THR A 45 -17.47 7.93 7.78
CA THR A 45 -18.41 6.97 8.40
C THR A 45 -19.79 6.92 7.72
N ARG A 46 -20.13 7.97 6.95
CA ARG A 46 -21.39 8.02 6.17
C ARG A 46 -21.25 7.52 4.73
N LYS A 47 -20.04 7.08 4.34
CA LYS A 47 -19.82 6.55 2.99
C LYS A 47 -20.49 5.20 2.83
N GLY A 48 -21.39 5.09 1.83
CA GLY A 48 -21.99 3.81 1.44
C GLY A 48 -21.05 2.94 0.62
N GLY A 49 -21.46 1.69 0.42
CA GLY A 49 -20.78 0.75 -0.50
C GLY A 49 -19.54 0.07 0.05
N VAL A 50 -19.09 0.37 1.27
CA VAL A 50 -18.01 -0.37 1.94
C VAL A 50 -18.61 -1.63 2.57
N ILE A 51 -18.17 -2.81 2.10
CA ILE A 51 -18.68 -4.10 2.57
C ILE A 51 -17.84 -4.64 3.72
N CYS A 52 -16.53 -4.57 3.60
CA CYS A 52 -15.60 -4.90 4.68
C CYS A 52 -14.29 -4.12 4.51
N SER A 53 -13.56 -3.97 5.60
CA SER A 53 -12.21 -3.43 5.60
C SER A 53 -11.36 -4.17 6.62
N GLU A 54 -10.14 -4.55 6.23
CA GLU A 54 -9.21 -5.32 7.06
C GLU A 54 -7.77 -4.89 6.80
N ILE A 55 -6.90 -5.16 7.78
CA ILE A 55 -5.45 -5.02 7.63
C ILE A 55 -4.81 -6.39 7.77
N LEU A 56 -4.13 -6.85 6.73
CA LEU A 56 -3.31 -8.05 6.78
C LEU A 56 -1.86 -7.68 7.10
N LEU A 57 -1.36 -8.22 8.18
CA LEU A 57 0.00 -7.98 8.64
C LEU A 57 0.92 -9.15 8.29
N PRO A 58 2.17 -8.89 7.87
CA PRO A 58 3.23 -9.90 7.93
C PRO A 58 3.38 -10.42 9.36
N SER A 59 3.74 -11.68 9.52
CA SER A 59 3.85 -12.34 10.84
C SER A 59 4.81 -11.67 11.82
N HIS A 60 5.76 -10.91 11.32
CA HIS A 60 6.77 -10.18 12.09
C HIS A 60 6.44 -8.67 12.26
N ALA A 61 5.29 -8.22 11.74
CA ALA A 61 4.89 -6.83 11.89
C ALA A 61 4.44 -6.53 13.32
N PRO A 62 4.66 -5.31 13.81
CA PRO A 62 4.11 -4.86 15.09
C PRO A 62 2.59 -5.03 15.13
N PRO A 63 2.04 -5.67 16.17
CA PRO A 63 0.60 -5.95 16.25
C PRO A 63 -0.25 -4.67 16.32
N GLU A 64 0.29 -3.56 16.81
CA GLU A 64 -0.37 -2.26 16.83
C GLU A 64 -0.71 -1.72 15.45
N TYR A 65 -0.07 -2.21 14.39
CA TYR A 65 -0.40 -1.86 13.01
C TYR A 65 -1.70 -2.53 12.49
N ALA A 66 -2.35 -3.36 13.29
CA ALA A 66 -3.71 -3.78 13.04
C ALA A 66 -4.73 -2.64 13.25
N ASP A 67 -4.34 -1.57 13.99
CA ASP A 67 -5.08 -0.34 14.08
C ASP A 67 -4.71 0.60 12.92
N ARG A 68 -5.71 1.00 12.13
CA ARG A 68 -5.53 1.76 10.89
C ARG A 68 -4.97 3.15 11.13
N GLU A 69 -5.43 3.84 12.17
CA GLU A 69 -4.95 5.16 12.53
C GLU A 69 -3.48 5.11 12.96
N THR A 70 -3.12 4.17 13.80
CA THR A 70 -1.74 3.93 14.25
C THR A 70 -0.82 3.61 13.07
N LEU A 71 -1.24 2.70 12.17
CA LEU A 71 -0.46 2.32 10.99
C LEU A 71 -0.14 3.52 10.11
N TRP A 72 -1.17 4.28 9.71
CA TRP A 72 -0.98 5.32 8.70
C TRP A 72 -0.35 6.59 9.27
N ASN A 73 -0.56 6.92 10.54
CA ASN A 73 0.19 7.97 11.21
C ASN A 73 1.68 7.60 11.35
N ALA A 74 1.99 6.35 11.65
CA ALA A 74 3.37 5.88 11.69
C ALA A 74 4.03 5.95 10.30
N VAL A 75 3.29 5.70 9.20
CA VAL A 75 3.77 5.88 7.82
C VAL A 75 4.06 7.35 7.55
N GLU A 76 3.13 8.25 7.81
CA GLU A 76 3.30 9.68 7.56
C GLU A 76 4.45 10.28 8.36
N LYS A 77 4.64 9.85 9.59
CA LYS A 77 5.74 10.25 10.47
C LYS A 77 7.11 9.78 9.98
N ALA A 78 7.18 8.55 9.45
CA ALA A 78 8.42 7.99 8.90
C ALA A 78 8.83 8.64 7.58
N GLU A 79 7.85 9.06 6.78
CA GLU A 79 8.04 9.64 5.45
C GLU A 79 8.18 11.15 5.53
N ARG A 80 9.42 11.60 5.75
CA ARG A 80 9.76 13.01 5.88
C ARG A 80 9.95 13.66 4.51
N GLY A 81 9.45 14.85 4.33
CA GLY A 81 9.70 15.68 3.15
C GLY A 81 8.48 15.86 2.26
N LYS A 82 8.48 16.98 1.56
CA LYS A 82 7.36 17.44 0.72
C LYS A 82 7.07 16.55 -0.50
N LYS A 83 8.05 15.77 -0.94
CA LYS A 83 7.92 14.85 -2.09
C LYS A 83 7.78 13.39 -1.68
N ALA A 84 7.50 13.12 -0.40
CA ALA A 84 7.42 11.76 0.10
C ALA A 84 6.33 10.95 -0.61
N GLN A 85 6.70 9.76 -1.03
CA GLN A 85 5.78 8.71 -1.43
C GLN A 85 5.40 7.94 -0.16
N LEU A 86 4.10 7.82 0.10
CA LEU A 86 3.54 7.29 1.34
C LEU A 86 3.15 5.82 1.21
N ALA A 87 2.44 5.49 0.13
CA ALA A 87 1.90 4.16 -0.09
C ALA A 87 1.78 3.84 -1.59
N TYR A 88 1.81 2.55 -1.93
CA TYR A 88 1.18 2.02 -3.13
C TYR A 88 -0.33 1.90 -2.89
N SER A 89 -1.11 2.13 -3.94
CA SER A 89 -2.55 1.96 -3.94
C SER A 89 -2.95 1.13 -5.15
N PHE A 90 -3.67 0.05 -4.89
CA PHE A 90 -4.16 -0.87 -5.91
C PHE A 90 -5.69 -0.83 -5.92
N ASP A 91 -6.26 -0.84 -7.12
CA ASP A 91 -7.69 -1.00 -7.37
C ASP A 91 -7.88 -2.25 -8.22
N ILE A 92 -8.58 -3.24 -7.69
CA ILE A 92 -8.67 -4.57 -8.28
C ILE A 92 -10.14 -4.99 -8.38
N ALA A 93 -10.59 -5.32 -9.60
CA ALA A 93 -11.93 -5.82 -9.84
C ALA A 93 -12.14 -7.20 -9.22
N LEU A 94 -13.35 -7.43 -8.72
CA LEU A 94 -13.82 -8.72 -8.24
C LEU A 94 -14.81 -9.33 -9.25
N GLN A 95 -15.10 -10.61 -9.09
CA GLN A 95 -15.93 -11.34 -10.03
C GLN A 95 -17.41 -11.19 -9.69
N ASN A 96 -18.22 -10.84 -10.69
CA ASN A 96 -19.67 -10.74 -10.55
C ASN A 96 -20.37 -12.11 -10.42
N GLU A 97 -19.69 -13.17 -10.82
CA GLU A 97 -20.17 -14.54 -10.77
C GLU A 97 -20.09 -15.17 -9.38
N PHE A 98 -19.24 -14.58 -8.51
CA PHE A 98 -19.05 -15.06 -7.15
C PHE A 98 -19.99 -14.33 -6.18
N SER A 99 -20.36 -15.01 -5.10
CA SER A 99 -20.99 -14.34 -3.97
C SER A 99 -20.02 -13.32 -3.35
N MET A 100 -20.55 -12.34 -2.63
CA MET A 100 -19.72 -11.35 -1.97
C MET A 100 -18.74 -12.00 -0.95
N GLN A 101 -19.18 -13.06 -0.26
CA GLN A 101 -18.31 -13.77 0.66
C GLN A 101 -17.16 -14.49 -0.04
N GLU A 102 -17.41 -15.14 -1.18
CA GLU A 102 -16.36 -15.76 -2.00
C GLU A 102 -15.36 -14.71 -2.52
N ASN A 103 -15.86 -13.55 -2.94
CA ASN A 103 -15.02 -12.43 -3.36
C ASN A 103 -14.14 -11.88 -2.22
N ILE A 104 -14.68 -11.76 -1.00
CA ILE A 104 -13.91 -11.33 0.19
C ILE A 104 -12.84 -12.37 0.51
N ASP A 105 -13.17 -13.65 0.50
CA ASP A 105 -12.23 -14.71 0.80
C ASP A 105 -11.13 -14.82 -0.25
N LEU A 106 -11.48 -14.64 -1.52
CA LEU A 106 -10.53 -14.55 -2.64
C LEU A 106 -9.57 -13.36 -2.48
N ALA A 107 -10.10 -12.17 -2.17
CA ALA A 107 -9.27 -10.98 -1.94
C ALA A 107 -8.32 -11.19 -0.77
N ARG A 108 -8.80 -11.74 0.35
CA ARG A 108 -7.99 -12.05 1.53
C ARG A 108 -6.89 -13.06 1.22
N GLN A 109 -7.22 -14.15 0.50
CA GLN A 109 -6.25 -15.16 0.10
C GLN A 109 -5.20 -14.57 -0.84
N PHE A 110 -5.62 -13.83 -1.87
CA PHE A 110 -4.72 -13.17 -2.82
C PHE A 110 -3.73 -12.24 -2.11
N LEU A 111 -4.21 -11.41 -1.18
CA LEU A 111 -3.38 -10.47 -0.43
C LEU A 111 -2.45 -11.17 0.57
N SER A 112 -2.92 -12.24 1.19
CA SER A 112 -2.09 -13.07 2.06
C SER A 112 -0.92 -13.67 1.30
N ASP A 113 -1.19 -14.28 0.13
CA ASP A 113 -0.19 -15.02 -0.63
C ASP A 113 0.79 -14.10 -1.37
N ASN A 114 0.33 -12.96 -1.87
CA ASN A 114 1.13 -12.10 -2.73
C ASN A 114 1.68 -10.84 -2.03
N PHE A 115 1.12 -10.44 -0.88
CA PHE A 115 1.54 -9.24 -0.16
C PHE A 115 2.08 -9.57 1.24
N ALA A 116 1.24 -10.09 2.13
CA ALA A 116 1.65 -10.31 3.53
C ALA A 116 2.78 -11.33 3.64
N SER A 117 2.75 -12.42 2.85
CA SER A 117 3.84 -13.41 2.79
C SER A 117 5.18 -12.83 2.33
N ARG A 118 5.16 -11.72 1.59
CA ARG A 118 6.33 -11.00 1.10
C ARG A 118 6.77 -9.85 2.01
N GLY A 119 6.18 -9.73 3.20
CA GLY A 119 6.50 -8.68 4.17
C GLY A 119 5.80 -7.34 3.94
N MET A 120 4.78 -7.28 3.05
CA MET A 120 3.96 -6.09 2.83
C MET A 120 2.79 -6.06 3.79
N VAL A 121 2.57 -4.93 4.45
CA VAL A 121 1.28 -4.66 5.11
C VAL A 121 0.25 -4.36 4.03
N ALA A 122 -0.90 -5.02 4.06
CA ALA A 122 -1.99 -4.77 3.12
C ALA A 122 -3.25 -4.30 3.87
N ASP A 123 -3.53 -3.00 3.80
CA ASP A 123 -4.78 -2.42 4.27
C ASP A 123 -5.77 -2.40 3.12
N PHE A 124 -6.82 -3.22 3.18
CA PHE A 124 -7.77 -3.35 2.07
C PHE A 124 -9.22 -3.13 2.49
N ALA A 125 -10.02 -2.70 1.53
CA ALA A 125 -11.46 -2.56 1.68
C ALA A 125 -12.17 -3.06 0.43
N VAL A 126 -13.19 -3.88 0.62
CA VAL A 126 -14.06 -4.39 -0.45
C VAL A 126 -15.24 -3.46 -0.59
N HIS A 127 -15.47 -3.01 -1.82
CA HIS A 127 -16.54 -2.11 -2.17
C HIS A 127 -17.51 -2.75 -3.16
N GLN A 128 -18.79 -2.45 -2.96
CA GLN A 128 -19.83 -2.67 -3.94
C GLN A 128 -20.61 -1.36 -4.09
N PRO A 129 -20.22 -0.51 -5.04
CA PRO A 129 -20.93 0.74 -5.25
C PRO A 129 -22.35 0.47 -5.69
N ASP A 130 -23.26 1.34 -5.25
CA ASP A 130 -24.61 1.39 -5.81
C ASP A 130 -24.48 1.62 -7.33
N LYS A 131 -25.18 0.83 -8.10
CA LYS A 131 -25.18 0.73 -9.57
C LYS A 131 -24.61 1.95 -10.29
N GLU A 132 -23.34 1.85 -10.67
CA GLU A 132 -22.73 2.81 -11.59
C GLU A 132 -23.08 2.47 -13.03
N ASP A 133 -23.06 3.49 -13.90
CA ASP A 133 -23.17 3.47 -15.36
C ASP A 133 -23.79 2.23 -16.00
N GLY A 134 -25.09 2.31 -16.31
CA GLY A 134 -25.81 1.28 -17.04
C GLY A 134 -26.31 0.09 -16.22
N GLY A 135 -26.18 0.13 -14.87
CA GLY A 135 -26.74 -0.90 -13.98
C GLY A 135 -25.90 -2.16 -13.86
N ILE A 136 -24.63 -2.13 -14.28
CA ILE A 136 -23.69 -3.25 -14.12
C ILE A 136 -23.08 -3.16 -12.71
N SER A 137 -23.15 -4.27 -11.96
CA SER A 137 -22.45 -4.38 -10.68
C SER A 137 -20.95 -4.42 -10.94
N ASN A 138 -20.18 -3.65 -10.16
CA ASN A 138 -18.73 -3.59 -10.25
C ASN A 138 -18.09 -3.76 -8.85
N PRO A 139 -18.18 -4.96 -8.25
CA PRO A 139 -17.49 -5.22 -7.01
C PRO A 139 -15.97 -5.13 -7.23
N HIS A 140 -15.31 -4.43 -6.32
CA HIS A 140 -13.86 -4.26 -6.38
C HIS A 140 -13.29 -4.09 -4.98
N PHE A 141 -11.98 -4.24 -4.85
CA PHE A 141 -11.30 -3.92 -3.62
C PHE A 141 -10.12 -2.98 -3.84
N HIS A 142 -9.96 -2.09 -2.91
CA HIS A 142 -8.81 -1.20 -2.82
C HIS A 142 -7.82 -1.76 -1.83
N VAL A 143 -6.53 -1.66 -2.14
CA VAL A 143 -5.45 -2.03 -1.23
C VAL A 143 -4.48 -0.87 -1.09
N MET A 144 -4.07 -0.58 0.13
CA MET A 144 -2.97 0.34 0.41
C MET A 144 -1.83 -0.41 1.10
N CYS A 145 -0.63 -0.23 0.58
CA CYS A 145 0.58 -0.83 1.15
C CYS A 145 1.62 0.25 1.43
N PRO A 146 2.17 0.35 2.65
CA PRO A 146 3.31 1.22 2.91
C PRO A 146 4.48 0.88 1.97
N ILE A 147 5.23 1.90 1.52
CA ILE A 147 6.36 1.66 0.60
C ILE A 147 7.55 1.00 1.31
N ARG A 148 7.70 1.24 2.61
CA ARG A 148 8.79 0.63 3.39
C ARG A 148 8.42 -0.76 3.84
N PRO A 149 9.32 -1.74 3.68
CA PRO A 149 9.12 -3.07 4.27
C PRO A 149 9.12 -2.99 5.80
N ILE A 150 8.51 -3.99 6.42
CA ILE A 150 8.76 -4.30 7.81
C ILE A 150 9.88 -5.33 7.86
N GLU A 151 10.95 -5.02 8.56
CA GLU A 151 12.09 -5.91 8.74
C GLU A 151 11.73 -7.05 9.73
N PRO A 152 12.47 -8.17 9.73
CA PRO A 152 12.19 -9.29 10.62
C PRO A 152 12.19 -8.95 12.11
N ASP A 153 12.81 -7.84 12.51
CA ASP A 153 12.80 -7.33 13.88
C ASP A 153 11.60 -6.40 14.20
N GLY A 154 10.65 -6.29 13.26
CA GLY A 154 9.45 -5.45 13.38
C GLY A 154 9.67 -3.97 13.07
N ARG A 155 10.88 -3.56 12.73
CA ARG A 155 11.17 -2.15 12.39
C ARG A 155 10.84 -1.86 10.93
N ARG A 156 10.57 -0.59 10.66
CA ARG A 156 10.44 -0.12 9.28
C ARG A 156 11.79 -0.08 8.60
N GLY A 157 11.93 -0.78 7.49
CA GLY A 157 13.11 -0.79 6.65
C GLY A 157 13.30 0.51 5.86
N ASN A 158 14.39 0.57 5.12
CA ASN A 158 14.69 1.68 4.22
C ASN A 158 14.05 1.45 2.85
N LYS A 159 13.64 2.53 2.17
CA LYS A 159 13.17 2.45 0.77
C LYS A 159 14.25 2.06 -0.21
N GLN A 160 15.48 2.46 0.11
CA GLN A 160 16.64 2.28 -0.76
C GLN A 160 17.83 1.79 0.06
N ARG A 161 18.66 0.99 -0.58
CA ARG A 161 19.98 0.58 -0.08
C ARG A 161 21.08 1.13 -0.98
N ARG A 162 22.29 1.21 -0.45
CA ARG A 162 23.47 1.62 -1.21
C ARG A 162 24.10 0.38 -1.84
N GLU A 163 24.19 0.34 -3.16
CA GLU A 163 25.05 -0.59 -3.90
C GLU A 163 26.32 0.14 -4.29
N TYR A 164 27.41 -0.18 -3.62
CA TYR A 164 28.71 0.46 -3.89
C TYR A 164 29.23 0.02 -5.25
N VAL A 165 29.77 0.99 -5.99
CA VAL A 165 30.49 0.71 -7.23
C VAL A 165 31.82 0.08 -6.84
N LEU A 166 32.15 -1.05 -7.48
CA LEU A 166 33.39 -1.77 -7.28
C LEU A 166 34.29 -1.60 -8.53
N ASP A 167 35.58 -1.58 -8.31
CA ASP A 167 36.59 -1.66 -9.37
C ASP A 167 36.82 -3.09 -9.84
N GLU A 168 37.82 -3.30 -10.73
CA GLU A 168 38.20 -4.61 -11.28
C GLU A 168 38.77 -5.59 -10.24
N HIS A 169 39.15 -5.09 -9.06
CA HIS A 169 39.69 -5.87 -7.94
C HIS A 169 38.61 -6.13 -6.86
N GLY A 170 37.37 -5.62 -7.05
CA GLY A 170 36.29 -5.76 -6.09
C GLY A 170 36.34 -4.76 -4.93
N GLU A 171 37.20 -3.73 -5.02
CA GLU A 171 37.32 -2.68 -4.02
C GLU A 171 36.33 -1.53 -4.32
N ARG A 172 35.85 -0.85 -3.28
CA ARG A 172 34.91 0.27 -3.43
C ARG A 172 35.59 1.48 -4.06
N VAL A 173 35.00 1.97 -5.13
CA VAL A 173 35.47 3.19 -5.84
C VAL A 173 35.21 4.43 -5.00
N LEU A 174 36.21 5.34 -4.98
CA LEU A 174 36.09 6.67 -4.38
C LEU A 174 35.94 7.74 -5.48
N ASP A 175 35.17 8.79 -5.18
CA ASP A 175 35.11 9.99 -6.01
C ASP A 175 36.34 10.90 -5.78
N GLU A 176 36.43 12.01 -6.53
CA GLU A 176 37.52 12.99 -6.40
C GLU A 176 37.61 13.64 -5.01
N ALA A 177 36.52 13.62 -4.23
CA ALA A 177 36.44 14.13 -2.87
C ALA A 177 36.74 13.07 -1.80
N GLY A 178 37.03 11.81 -2.18
CA GLY A 178 37.32 10.72 -1.28
C GLY A 178 36.10 10.03 -0.68
N ASN A 179 34.90 10.24 -1.26
CA ASN A 179 33.69 9.55 -0.81
C ASN A 179 33.46 8.28 -1.64
N TYR A 180 32.86 7.26 -1.01
CA TYR A 180 32.49 6.05 -1.75
C TYR A 180 31.38 6.34 -2.76
N VAL A 181 31.60 5.92 -4.00
CA VAL A 181 30.60 5.96 -5.08
C VAL A 181 29.61 4.82 -4.90
N PHE A 182 28.32 5.12 -4.95
CA PHE A 182 27.27 4.12 -4.85
C PHE A 182 26.04 4.48 -5.67
N ASN A 183 25.27 3.47 -6.06
CA ASN A 183 23.93 3.60 -6.61
C ASN A 183 22.92 3.43 -5.49
N ALA A 184 21.89 4.31 -5.46
CA ALA A 184 20.75 4.15 -4.58
C ALA A 184 19.73 3.24 -5.28
N VAL A 185 19.59 1.99 -4.83
CA VAL A 185 18.67 1.02 -5.40
C VAL A 185 17.51 0.77 -4.45
N PRO A 186 16.28 0.48 -4.96
CA PRO A 186 15.15 0.11 -4.12
C PRO A 186 15.50 -1.10 -3.23
N THR A 187 15.07 -1.06 -1.96
CA THR A 187 15.25 -2.19 -1.04
C THR A 187 14.37 -3.37 -1.42
N THR A 188 13.17 -3.08 -1.97
CA THR A 188 12.20 -4.09 -2.43
C THR A 188 11.96 -3.96 -3.93
N ASP A 189 11.42 -5.00 -4.52
CA ASP A 189 11.00 -5.04 -5.93
C ASP A 189 9.52 -4.68 -6.14
N TRP A 190 8.81 -4.32 -5.08
CA TRP A 190 7.34 -4.15 -5.06
C TRP A 190 6.80 -3.14 -6.08
N GLY A 191 7.60 -2.16 -6.48
CA GLY A 191 7.21 -1.16 -7.47
C GLY A 191 7.75 -1.42 -8.87
N LYS A 192 8.35 -2.57 -9.12
CA LYS A 192 8.85 -2.93 -10.45
C LYS A 192 7.71 -3.50 -11.31
N PRO A 193 7.66 -3.16 -12.62
CA PRO A 193 6.65 -3.72 -13.52
C PRO A 193 6.59 -5.25 -13.48
N GLU A 194 7.73 -5.92 -13.47
CA GLU A 194 7.83 -7.38 -13.46
C GLU A 194 7.26 -8.04 -12.19
N THR A 195 7.04 -7.25 -11.15
CA THR A 195 6.45 -7.73 -9.89
C THR A 195 4.94 -7.54 -9.88
N LEU A 196 4.45 -6.63 -10.72
CA LEU A 196 3.03 -6.25 -10.80
C LEU A 196 2.28 -6.98 -11.92
N GLU A 197 2.98 -7.70 -12.80
CA GLU A 197 2.42 -8.59 -13.84
C GLU A 197 2.11 -9.98 -13.28
#